data_1055607c12bc0e7c0377ed722cb94534
#
_entry.id   1055607c12bc0e7c0377ed722cb94534
#
_cell.length_a   1.000
_cell.length_b   1.000
_cell.length_c   1.000
_cell.angle_alpha   90.00
_cell.angle_beta   90.00
_cell.angle_gamma   90.00
#
_symmetry.space_group_name_H-M   'P 1'
#
loop_
_entity.id
_entity.type
_entity.pdbx_description
1 polymer ?
#
loop_
_entity_poly.entity_id
_entity_poly.type
_entity_poly.pdbx_seq_one_letter_code
_entity_poly.pdbx_strand_id
1 'polypeptide(L)'
;MNVAVSLLLALLITVVSVVQAQQSERFDQFELHRSVVYTTFLTPEIAAEYGIARGKYKAILTLSVRDVEAGEIAGRPMIITGETWDLIRGDPLEFKEIREGPATYYIADFAFIDREWRFIEFDFQPEGSEKVYRYKFKTQLWKQSDD
;
A
#
# COMPACT_ATOMS: atom_id res chain seq x y z
N MET A 1 26.72 14.95 45.06
CA MET A 1 26.43 15.56 43.75
C MET A 1 26.47 14.46 42.70
N ASN A 2 25.54 13.98 42.47
CA ASN A 2 24.49 13.54 41.59
C ASN A 2 24.96 13.09 40.19
N VAL A 3 25.81 12.07 40.19
CA VAL A 3 26.16 11.32 38.99
C VAL A 3 25.07 10.29 38.64
N ALA A 4 24.08 10.10 39.51
CA ALA A 4 23.01 9.14 39.35
C ALA A 4 21.84 9.60 38.44
N VAL A 5 21.78 10.87 38.07
CA VAL A 5 20.67 11.42 37.26
C VAL A 5 20.99 11.40 35.76
N SER A 6 22.25 11.28 35.39
CA SER A 6 22.65 11.30 33.97
C SER A 6 22.54 9.92 33.26
N LEU A 7 22.33 8.86 34.01
CA LEU A 7 22.25 7.51 33.43
C LEU A 7 20.80 7.07 33.08
N LEU A 8 19.80 7.87 33.47
CA LEU A 8 18.40 7.52 33.24
C LEU A 8 17.83 8.10 31.95
N LEU A 9 18.61 8.89 31.24
CA LEU A 9 18.14 9.54 29.99
C LEU A 9 18.65 8.86 28.72
N ALA A 10 19.42 7.80 28.84
CA ALA A 10 19.98 7.07 27.69
C ALA A 10 19.18 5.81 27.32
N LEU A 11 18.06 5.53 27.99
CA LEU A 11 17.14 4.45 27.61
C LEU A 11 15.89 5.02 26.92
N LEU A 12 16.07 6.03 26.10
CA LEU A 12 15.03 6.45 25.17
C LEU A 12 15.07 5.52 23.97
N ILE A 13 14.55 4.31 24.19
CA ILE A 13 13.64 3.58 23.32
C ILE A 13 13.71 4.05 21.87
N THR A 14 14.58 3.44 21.13
CA THR A 14 14.39 3.27 19.71
C THR A 14 13.23 2.29 19.54
N VAL A 15 12.00 2.80 19.61
CA VAL A 15 10.87 2.16 18.95
C VAL A 15 11.19 2.28 17.48
N VAL A 16 11.85 1.26 16.95
CA VAL A 16 11.92 1.04 15.51
C VAL A 16 10.49 0.69 15.10
N SER A 17 9.69 1.73 14.87
CA SER A 17 8.50 1.59 14.08
C SER A 17 8.96 1.02 12.76
N VAL A 18 8.60 -0.23 12.48
CA VAL A 18 8.66 -0.79 11.14
C VAL A 18 7.60 -0.03 10.35
N VAL A 19 7.93 1.20 9.98
CA VAL A 19 7.20 1.94 8.96
C VAL A 19 7.44 1.14 7.69
N GLN A 20 6.46 0.37 7.28
CA GLN A 20 6.43 -0.14 5.93
C GLN A 20 6.48 1.09 5.03
N ALA A 21 7.62 1.30 4.40
CA ALA A 21 7.89 2.50 3.65
C ALA A 21 6.88 2.60 2.51
N GLN A 22 5.99 3.59 2.61
CA GLN A 22 5.16 4.01 1.50
C GLN A 22 6.12 4.41 0.38
N GLN A 23 6.07 3.69 -0.74
CA GLN A 23 6.94 3.95 -1.87
C GLN A 23 6.20 4.85 -2.86
N SER A 24 6.89 5.86 -3.37
CA SER A 24 6.37 6.76 -4.38
C SER A 24 7.22 6.72 -5.65
N GLU A 25 6.57 6.95 -6.79
CA GLU A 25 7.18 7.02 -8.11
C GLU A 25 6.61 8.19 -8.89
N ARG A 26 7.47 8.89 -9.63
CA ARG A 26 7.09 10.06 -10.41
C ARG A 26 6.78 9.69 -11.86
N PHE A 27 5.64 10.19 -12.36
CA PHE A 27 5.18 10.08 -13.74
C PHE A 27 4.75 11.46 -14.25
N ASP A 28 5.61 12.13 -14.99
CA ASP A 28 5.40 13.54 -15.41
C ASP A 28 5.10 14.43 -14.19
N GLN A 29 3.97 15.14 -14.14
CA GLN A 29 3.51 15.91 -12.98
C GLN A 29 2.88 15.08 -11.86
N PHE A 30 2.62 13.81 -12.10
CA PHE A 30 1.95 12.94 -11.14
C PHE A 30 2.93 12.17 -10.27
N GLU A 31 2.58 12.00 -9.01
CA GLU A 31 3.29 11.15 -8.07
C GLU A 31 2.35 10.03 -7.62
N LEU A 32 2.72 8.80 -7.95
CA LEU A 32 2.02 7.59 -7.55
C LEU A 32 2.59 7.12 -6.21
N HIS A 33 1.72 6.95 -5.23
CA HIS A 33 2.04 6.32 -3.95
C HIS A 33 1.47 4.91 -3.91
N ARG A 34 2.27 3.96 -3.45
CA ARG A 34 1.85 2.58 -3.27
C ARG A 34 2.25 2.02 -1.92
N SER A 35 1.44 1.14 -1.39
CA SER A 35 1.80 0.31 -0.24
C SER A 35 1.19 -1.08 -0.37
N VAL A 36 1.86 -2.07 0.20
CA VAL A 36 1.35 -3.43 0.33
C VAL A 36 1.35 -3.77 1.82
N VAL A 37 0.20 -4.09 2.36
CA VAL A 37 0.04 -4.45 3.77
C VAL A 37 -0.71 -5.78 3.90
N TYR A 38 -0.44 -6.52 4.96
CA TYR A 38 -1.17 -7.76 5.23
C TYR A 38 -2.59 -7.46 5.72
N THR A 39 -3.57 -8.25 5.26
CA THR A 39 -4.97 -8.08 5.67
C THR A 39 -5.19 -8.33 7.16
N THR A 40 -4.29 -9.06 7.81
CA THR A 40 -4.31 -9.31 9.25
C THR A 40 -4.08 -8.04 10.08
N PHE A 41 -3.49 -6.99 9.51
CA PHE A 41 -3.31 -5.70 10.18
C PHE A 41 -4.58 -4.86 10.25
N LEU A 42 -5.58 -5.20 9.43
CA LEU A 42 -6.90 -4.58 9.55
C LEU A 42 -7.65 -5.14 10.74
N THR A 43 -8.40 -4.30 11.45
CA THR A 43 -9.38 -4.80 12.39
C THR A 43 -10.54 -5.49 11.65
N PRO A 44 -11.27 -6.43 12.27
CA PRO A 44 -12.42 -7.07 11.65
C PRO A 44 -13.46 -6.07 11.13
N GLU A 45 -13.68 -4.97 11.85
CA GLU A 45 -14.64 -3.92 11.50
C GLU A 45 -14.22 -3.19 10.21
N ILE A 46 -12.96 -2.78 10.11
CA ILE A 46 -12.42 -2.10 8.91
C ILE A 46 -12.42 -3.06 7.71
N ALA A 47 -12.03 -4.30 7.92
CA ALA A 47 -12.06 -5.31 6.85
C ALA A 47 -13.49 -5.52 6.33
N ALA A 48 -14.49 -5.58 7.22
CA ALA A 48 -15.89 -5.72 6.84
C ALA A 48 -16.41 -4.48 6.09
N GLU A 49 -16.05 -3.28 6.54
CA GLU A 49 -16.43 -2.01 5.87
C GLU A 49 -15.99 -1.96 4.41
N TYR A 50 -14.79 -2.43 4.12
CA TYR A 50 -14.25 -2.46 2.76
C TYR A 50 -14.52 -3.77 2.00
N GLY A 51 -15.21 -4.72 2.62
CA GLY A 51 -15.49 -6.03 2.00
C GLY A 51 -14.24 -6.88 1.78
N ILE A 52 -13.27 -6.77 2.68
CA ILE A 52 -11.99 -7.49 2.61
C ILE A 52 -12.02 -8.70 3.53
N ALA A 53 -11.78 -9.88 2.97
CA ALA A 53 -11.58 -11.08 3.77
C ALA A 53 -10.17 -11.13 4.34
N ARG A 54 -10.03 -11.09 5.67
CA ARG A 54 -8.75 -11.24 6.36
C ARG A 54 -8.22 -12.66 6.21
N GLY A 55 -6.91 -12.81 6.10
CA GLY A 55 -6.26 -14.11 6.02
C GLY A 55 -4.76 -14.04 6.09
N LYS A 56 -4.13 -15.11 6.59
CA LYS A 56 -2.66 -15.22 6.77
C LYS A 56 -1.86 -15.13 5.48
N TYR A 57 -2.50 -15.42 4.35
CA TYR A 57 -1.93 -15.44 3.01
C TYR A 57 -2.59 -14.39 2.11
N LYS A 58 -3.03 -13.28 2.70
CA LYS A 58 -3.68 -12.19 1.99
C LYS A 58 -3.05 -10.85 2.30
N ALA A 59 -2.90 -10.05 1.27
CA ALA A 59 -2.38 -8.70 1.34
C ALA A 59 -3.31 -7.74 0.57
N ILE A 60 -3.12 -6.45 0.83
CA ILE A 60 -3.83 -5.35 0.17
C ILE A 60 -2.80 -4.47 -0.49
N LEU A 61 -3.00 -4.20 -1.78
CA LEU A 61 -2.35 -3.12 -2.49
C LEU A 61 -3.18 -1.86 -2.33
N THR A 62 -2.56 -0.79 -1.86
CA THR A 62 -3.15 0.55 -1.81
C THR A 62 -2.42 1.47 -2.75
N LEU A 63 -3.16 2.20 -3.58
CA LEU A 63 -2.64 3.13 -4.57
C LEU A 63 -3.32 4.48 -4.45
N SER A 64 -2.54 5.55 -4.55
CA SER A 64 -3.06 6.91 -4.75
C SER A 64 -2.17 7.69 -5.71
N VAL A 65 -2.74 8.61 -6.45
CA VAL A 65 -2.01 9.49 -7.37
C VAL A 65 -2.39 10.94 -7.09
N ARG A 66 -1.40 11.83 -7.06
CA ARG A 66 -1.61 13.26 -6.90
C ARG A 66 -0.82 14.05 -7.95
N ASP A 67 -1.32 15.21 -8.32
CA ASP A 67 -0.61 16.17 -9.18
C ASP A 67 0.24 17.09 -8.29
N VAL A 68 1.54 16.86 -8.28
CA VAL A 68 2.45 17.64 -7.42
C VAL A 68 2.75 19.01 -8.01
N GLU A 69 2.62 19.21 -9.31
CA GLU A 69 2.78 20.54 -9.93
C GLU A 69 1.57 21.44 -9.64
N ALA A 70 0.37 20.84 -9.49
CA ALA A 70 -0.82 21.52 -9.02
C ALA A 70 -0.82 21.76 -7.50
N GLY A 71 0.18 21.28 -6.78
CA GLY A 71 0.27 21.41 -5.32
C GLY A 71 -0.69 20.52 -4.53
N GLU A 72 -1.20 19.45 -5.13
CA GLU A 72 -2.09 18.52 -4.43
C GLU A 72 -1.34 17.75 -3.33
N ILE A 73 -1.99 17.63 -2.19
CA ILE A 73 -1.52 16.83 -1.06
C ILE A 73 -2.31 15.53 -0.89
N ALA A 74 -3.52 15.48 -1.41
CA ALA A 74 -4.41 14.31 -1.38
C ALA A 74 -4.47 13.64 -2.76
N GLY A 75 -4.79 12.34 -2.77
CA GLY A 75 -4.98 11.59 -4.00
C GLY A 75 -6.21 12.06 -4.79
N ARG A 76 -6.10 12.03 -6.11
CA ARG A 76 -7.19 12.31 -7.05
C ARG A 76 -7.75 11.03 -7.65
N PRO A 77 -8.98 11.08 -8.24
CA PRO A 77 -9.52 9.95 -8.99
C PRO A 77 -8.61 9.52 -10.15
N MET A 78 -8.65 8.22 -10.46
CA MET A 78 -8.00 7.66 -11.65
C MET A 78 -8.78 6.47 -12.18
N ILE A 79 -8.58 6.15 -13.44
CA ILE A 79 -8.98 4.88 -14.02
C ILE A 79 -7.81 3.92 -13.83
N ILE A 80 -8.07 2.74 -13.29
CA ILE A 80 -7.02 1.77 -12.98
C ILE A 80 -7.46 0.36 -13.32
N THR A 81 -6.57 -0.40 -13.93
CA THR A 81 -6.70 -1.83 -14.19
C THR A 81 -5.36 -2.51 -13.95
N GLY A 82 -5.36 -3.72 -13.43
CA GLY A 82 -4.12 -4.43 -13.19
C GLY A 82 -4.30 -5.88 -12.87
N GLU A 83 -3.18 -6.55 -12.75
CA GLU A 83 -3.08 -7.96 -12.44
C GLU A 83 -1.90 -8.24 -11.51
N THR A 84 -1.97 -9.36 -10.86
CA THR A 84 -0.91 -9.89 -10.01
C THR A 84 -0.67 -11.35 -10.34
N TRP A 85 0.58 -11.80 -10.30
CA TRP A 85 0.93 -13.18 -10.61
C TRP A 85 2.13 -13.66 -9.78
N ASP A 86 2.25 -14.95 -9.69
CA ASP A 86 3.42 -15.68 -9.22
C ASP A 86 3.98 -16.57 -10.34
N LEU A 87 4.81 -17.54 -10.01
CA LEU A 87 5.39 -18.46 -11.00
C LEU A 87 4.37 -19.48 -11.55
N ILE A 88 3.19 -19.60 -10.96
CA ILE A 88 2.21 -20.64 -11.28
C ILE A 88 0.99 -20.05 -11.96
N ARG A 89 0.46 -18.93 -11.46
CA ARG A 89 -0.78 -18.34 -11.96
C ARG A 89 -0.83 -16.82 -11.79
N GLY A 90 -1.70 -16.20 -12.59
CA GLY A 90 -2.07 -14.80 -12.48
C GLY A 90 -3.54 -14.61 -12.16
N ASP A 91 -3.85 -13.53 -11.46
CA ASP A 91 -5.19 -13.13 -11.09
C ASP A 91 -5.38 -11.62 -11.39
N PRO A 92 -6.55 -11.19 -11.87
CA PRO A 92 -6.84 -9.77 -11.99
C PRO A 92 -6.89 -9.12 -10.60
N LEU A 93 -6.54 -7.84 -10.53
CA LEU A 93 -6.72 -7.01 -9.34
C LEU A 93 -8.06 -6.30 -9.44
N GLU A 94 -8.95 -6.55 -8.50
CA GLU A 94 -10.26 -5.90 -8.39
C GLU A 94 -10.12 -4.63 -7.51
N PHE A 95 -9.88 -3.49 -8.14
CA PHE A 95 -9.71 -2.23 -7.43
C PHE A 95 -11.04 -1.65 -6.95
N LYS A 96 -11.06 -1.24 -5.69
CA LYS A 96 -12.16 -0.48 -5.09
C LYS A 96 -11.71 0.95 -4.85
N GLU A 97 -12.50 1.91 -5.31
CA GLU A 97 -12.29 3.33 -5.03
C GLU A 97 -12.77 3.66 -3.62
N ILE A 98 -11.91 4.27 -2.83
CA ILE A 98 -12.20 4.74 -1.48
C ILE A 98 -12.08 6.26 -1.46
N ARG A 99 -13.11 6.91 -0.95
CA ARG A 99 -13.14 8.37 -0.80
C ARG A 99 -13.24 8.73 0.68
N GLU A 100 -12.26 9.46 1.17
CA GLU A 100 -12.22 9.99 2.53
C GLU A 100 -11.93 11.49 2.50
N GLY A 101 -12.98 12.30 2.73
CA GLY A 101 -12.86 13.75 2.58
C GLY A 101 -12.36 14.12 1.18
N PRO A 102 -11.29 14.92 1.05
CA PRO A 102 -10.73 15.30 -0.24
C PRO A 102 -9.87 14.20 -0.89
N ALA A 103 -9.54 13.14 -0.17
CA ALA A 103 -8.64 12.08 -0.64
C ALA A 103 -9.41 10.97 -1.36
N THR A 104 -8.85 10.54 -2.50
CA THR A 104 -9.29 9.34 -3.23
C THR A 104 -8.12 8.38 -3.34
N TYR A 105 -8.33 7.13 -3.00
CA TYR A 105 -7.35 6.06 -3.17
C TYR A 105 -8.03 4.75 -3.56
N TYR A 106 -7.25 3.80 -3.98
CA TYR A 106 -7.72 2.54 -4.54
C TYR A 106 -7.08 1.39 -3.79
N ILE A 107 -7.89 0.40 -3.45
CA ILE A 107 -7.42 -0.82 -2.77
C ILE A 107 -7.80 -2.05 -3.57
N ALA A 108 -6.91 -3.05 -3.58
CA ALA A 108 -7.19 -4.36 -4.12
C ALA A 108 -6.54 -5.41 -3.23
N ASP A 109 -7.31 -6.38 -2.76
CA ASP A 109 -6.77 -7.51 -2.02
C ASP A 109 -6.36 -8.64 -2.97
N PHE A 110 -5.34 -9.38 -2.57
CA PHE A 110 -4.85 -10.52 -3.31
C PHE A 110 -4.26 -11.58 -2.38
N ALA A 111 -4.28 -12.82 -2.84
CA ALA A 111 -3.65 -13.94 -2.15
C ALA A 111 -2.18 -14.09 -2.57
N PHE A 112 -1.36 -14.65 -1.69
CA PHE A 112 0.03 -14.97 -1.98
C PHE A 112 0.42 -16.34 -1.42
N ILE A 113 1.55 -16.87 -1.87
CA ILE A 113 2.18 -18.07 -1.36
C ILE A 113 3.33 -17.66 -0.45
N ASP A 114 3.51 -18.36 0.68
CA ASP A 114 4.54 -18.04 1.67
C ASP A 114 5.94 -18.00 1.03
N ARG A 115 6.65 -16.88 1.26
CA ARG A 115 8.02 -16.61 0.81
C ARG A 115 8.22 -16.48 -0.70
N GLU A 116 7.17 -16.59 -1.50
CA GLU A 116 7.28 -16.41 -2.93
C GLU A 116 7.21 -14.95 -3.35
N TRP A 117 7.80 -14.65 -4.49
CA TRP A 117 7.69 -13.34 -5.11
C TRP A 117 6.34 -13.20 -5.79
N ARG A 118 5.64 -12.11 -5.46
CA ARG A 118 4.43 -11.69 -6.13
C ARG A 118 4.74 -10.51 -7.04
N PHE A 119 4.42 -10.65 -8.32
CA PHE A 119 4.54 -9.60 -9.31
C PHE A 119 3.22 -8.86 -9.43
N ILE A 120 3.28 -7.55 -9.59
CA ILE A 120 2.12 -6.69 -9.70
C ILE A 120 2.38 -5.72 -10.84
N GLU A 121 1.41 -5.61 -11.77
CA GLU A 121 1.44 -4.64 -12.86
C GLU A 121 0.06 -4.00 -12.97
N PHE A 122 0.03 -2.69 -13.21
CA PHE A 122 -1.21 -1.97 -13.43
C PHE A 122 -1.00 -0.79 -14.36
N ASP A 123 -2.07 -0.47 -15.09
CA ASP A 123 -2.19 0.73 -15.88
C ASP A 123 -3.07 1.72 -15.12
N PHE A 124 -2.69 2.98 -15.08
CA PHE A 124 -3.46 4.03 -14.41
C PHE A 124 -3.49 5.30 -15.24
N GLN A 125 -4.64 5.95 -15.23
CA GLN A 125 -4.87 7.23 -15.89
C GLN A 125 -5.46 8.20 -14.87
N PRO A 126 -4.65 9.16 -14.36
CA PRO A 126 -5.16 10.17 -13.44
C PRO A 126 -6.25 11.03 -14.08
N GLU A 127 -7.25 11.44 -13.30
CA GLU A 127 -8.26 12.39 -13.76
C GLU A 127 -7.58 13.67 -14.27
N GLY A 128 -8.02 14.14 -15.43
CA GLY A 128 -7.43 15.29 -16.12
C GLY A 128 -6.21 14.97 -16.99
N SER A 129 -5.77 13.72 -17.04
CA SER A 129 -4.71 13.26 -17.95
C SER A 129 -5.30 12.48 -19.12
N GLU A 130 -4.81 12.74 -20.32
CA GLU A 130 -5.10 11.90 -21.50
C GLU A 130 -4.15 10.70 -21.59
N LYS A 131 -3.09 10.69 -20.79
CA LYS A 131 -2.06 9.68 -20.82
C LYS A 131 -2.32 8.58 -19.81
N VAL A 132 -2.16 7.33 -20.26
CA VAL A 132 -2.17 6.12 -19.43
C VAL A 132 -0.72 5.76 -19.09
N TYR A 133 -0.46 5.56 -17.83
CA TYR A 133 0.86 5.15 -17.33
C TYR A 133 0.81 3.68 -16.93
N ARG A 134 1.94 3.00 -17.07
CA ARG A 134 2.11 1.62 -16.63
C ARG A 134 3.18 1.53 -15.54
N TYR A 135 2.88 0.81 -14.48
CA TYR A 135 3.82 0.54 -13.42
C TYR A 135 3.85 -0.94 -13.05
N LYS A 136 5.05 -1.44 -12.80
CA LYS A 136 5.29 -2.83 -12.45
C LYS A 136 6.29 -2.91 -11.32
N PHE A 137 6.01 -3.76 -10.35
CA PHE A 137 6.94 -4.06 -9.27
C PHE A 137 6.74 -5.50 -8.77
N LYS A 138 7.65 -5.94 -7.92
CA LYS A 138 7.55 -7.21 -7.23
C LYS A 138 7.73 -7.03 -5.74
N THR A 139 7.09 -7.88 -4.96
CA THR A 139 7.22 -7.93 -3.51
C THR A 139 7.27 -9.37 -3.04
N GLN A 140 7.99 -9.63 -1.95
CA GLN A 140 7.99 -10.92 -1.32
C GLN A 140 7.18 -10.83 -0.04
N LEU A 141 6.31 -11.79 0.17
CA LEU A 141 5.36 -11.81 1.29
C LEU A 141 5.50 -13.11 2.08
N TRP A 142 5.30 -13.00 3.39
CA TRP A 142 5.42 -14.12 4.32
C TRP A 142 4.10 -14.36 5.02
N LYS A 143 3.80 -15.65 5.23
CA LYS A 143 2.65 -16.06 6.03
C LYS A 143 2.63 -15.31 7.36
N GLN A 144 1.47 -14.80 7.71
CA GLN A 144 1.27 -14.13 8.99
C GLN A 144 0.92 -15.14 10.09
N SER A 145 1.31 -14.82 11.33
CA SER A 145 0.96 -15.62 12.51
C SER A 145 -0.50 -15.45 12.92
N ASP A 146 -0.95 -16.30 13.83
CA ASP A 146 -2.31 -16.33 14.39
C ASP A 146 -2.47 -15.49 15.66
N ASP A 147 -1.65 -14.47 15.87
CA ASP A 147 -1.72 -13.67 17.10
C ASP A 147 -2.97 -12.80 17.18
#